data_fd4e99971c2bd7999d282eab8ccd3fba
#
_entry.id   fd4e99971c2bd7999d282eab8ccd3fba
#
_cell.length_a   1.000
_cell.length_b   1.000
_cell.length_c   1.000
_cell.angle_alpha   90.00
_cell.angle_beta   90.00
_cell.angle_gamma   90.00
#
_symmetry.space_group_name_H-M   'P 1'
#
loop_
_entity.id
_entity.type
_entity.pdbx_description
1 polymer ?
#
loop_
_entity_poly.entity_id
_entity_poly.type
_entity_poly.pdbx_seq_one_letter_code
_entity_poly.pdbx_strand_id
1 'polypeptide(L)'
;MTERARATAQSVGGLPGKGGARRRTPGWTRFMGVLLILLALISAVLCYIAFTWWLPSDRDRYRDYVAAEPCPARATAQMRKDCLSTWHFTVVKTVIKNGGRTSTYKATLKDGHSWQGVVDFGDPGPLLERLETGDRVTATVWRRDIVVLSKDGVRQNSSEAPRDELQMNAAMGMLAAFFAAQAFAFGAVRLVVPRAYAPFTWDPYGRRLLFTSIAVCFGVGLPAVWIGIPWWTVPALGLPAMACATVLMYPRLERTTAGREVGARRKTP
;
A
#
# COMPACT_ATOMS: atom_id res chain seq x y z
N MET A 1 79.28 -33.18 -26.46
CA MET A 1 78.77 -32.67 -25.18
C MET A 1 77.34 -32.21 -25.37
N THR A 2 76.42 -33.04 -24.96
CA THR A 2 74.99 -32.96 -25.21
C THR A 2 74.28 -32.45 -23.96
N GLU A 3 73.65 -31.32 -24.04
CA GLU A 3 72.86 -30.78 -22.96
C GLU A 3 71.37 -30.80 -23.35
N ARG A 4 70.63 -31.61 -22.58
CA ARG A 4 69.18 -31.82 -22.74
C ARG A 4 68.43 -30.70 -22.08
N ALA A 5 67.74 -29.88 -22.84
CA ALA A 5 66.71 -28.94 -22.31
C ALA A 5 65.41 -29.69 -21.95
N ARG A 6 65.11 -29.78 -20.69
CA ARG A 6 63.80 -30.23 -20.14
C ARG A 6 62.74 -29.15 -20.33
N ALA A 7 61.77 -29.37 -21.16
CA ALA A 7 60.59 -28.59 -21.25
C ALA A 7 59.66 -28.93 -20.06
N THR A 8 59.48 -28.03 -19.16
CA THR A 8 58.46 -28.08 -18.08
C THR A 8 57.09 -27.66 -18.64
N ALA A 9 56.24 -28.65 -18.80
CA ALA A 9 54.84 -28.40 -19.11
C ALA A 9 54.13 -27.81 -17.87
N GLN A 10 53.86 -26.50 -17.87
CA GLN A 10 52.95 -25.87 -16.93
C GLN A 10 51.54 -26.27 -17.25
N SER A 11 50.93 -27.06 -16.37
CA SER A 11 49.50 -27.32 -16.36
C SER A 11 48.75 -26.02 -15.98
N VAL A 12 48.13 -25.38 -16.98
CA VAL A 12 47.24 -24.30 -16.77
C VAL A 12 45.98 -24.83 -16.04
N GLY A 13 45.93 -24.60 -14.74
CA GLY A 13 44.76 -24.89 -13.90
C GLY A 13 43.52 -24.23 -14.46
N GLY A 14 42.56 -25.04 -14.88
CA GLY A 14 41.26 -24.60 -15.35
C GLY A 14 40.54 -23.80 -14.22
N LEU A 15 40.28 -22.55 -14.48
CA LEU A 15 39.40 -21.73 -13.64
C LEU A 15 38.03 -22.42 -13.55
N PRO A 16 37.45 -22.55 -12.34
CA PRO A 16 36.12 -23.11 -12.15
C PRO A 16 35.10 -22.22 -12.90
N GLY A 17 34.47 -22.77 -13.92
CA GLY A 17 33.45 -22.12 -14.71
C GLY A 17 32.34 -21.56 -13.85
N LYS A 18 32.14 -20.23 -13.93
CA LYS A 18 31.06 -19.50 -13.30
C LYS A 18 29.71 -20.20 -13.57
N GLY A 19 29.14 -20.68 -12.47
CA GLY A 19 27.74 -20.93 -12.21
C GLY A 19 26.83 -21.16 -13.42
N GLY A 20 26.68 -22.42 -13.85
CA GLY A 20 25.57 -22.81 -14.72
C GLY A 20 24.26 -22.41 -14.01
N ALA A 21 23.49 -21.55 -14.64
CA ALA A 21 22.15 -21.21 -14.19
C ALA A 21 21.38 -22.50 -13.94
N ARG A 22 21.13 -22.82 -12.66
CA ARG A 22 20.39 -24.01 -12.23
C ARG A 22 19.12 -24.09 -13.05
N ARG A 23 19.03 -24.97 -14.05
CA ARG A 23 17.81 -25.21 -14.82
C ARG A 23 16.75 -25.68 -13.83
N ARG A 24 15.85 -24.76 -13.47
CA ARG A 24 14.73 -25.08 -12.57
C ARG A 24 13.92 -26.20 -13.22
N THR A 25 13.63 -27.24 -12.45
CA THR A 25 12.83 -28.37 -12.93
C THR A 25 11.43 -27.87 -13.36
N PRO A 26 10.83 -28.44 -14.41
CA PRO A 26 9.50 -28.01 -14.87
C PRO A 26 8.41 -28.13 -13.78
N GLY A 27 8.58 -29.05 -12.83
CA GLY A 27 7.70 -29.16 -11.65
C GLY A 27 7.75 -27.92 -10.75
N TRP A 28 8.93 -27.36 -10.47
CA TRP A 28 9.09 -26.15 -9.69
C TRP A 28 8.44 -24.94 -10.37
N THR A 29 8.56 -24.84 -11.70
CA THR A 29 7.94 -23.74 -12.47
C THR A 29 6.42 -23.80 -12.40
N ARG A 30 5.82 -24.99 -12.49
CA ARG A 30 4.36 -25.18 -12.35
C ARG A 30 3.90 -24.88 -10.93
N PHE A 31 4.63 -25.33 -9.90
CA PHE A 31 4.32 -25.00 -8.51
C PHE A 31 4.28 -23.48 -8.26
N MET A 32 5.29 -22.76 -8.76
CA MET A 32 5.29 -21.29 -8.70
C MET A 32 4.13 -20.67 -9.49
N GLY A 33 3.72 -21.28 -10.60
CA GLY A 33 2.55 -20.87 -11.37
C GLY A 33 1.26 -20.98 -10.54
N VAL A 34 1.05 -22.11 -9.88
CA VAL A 34 -0.11 -22.31 -8.98
C VAL A 34 -0.11 -21.29 -7.85
N LEU A 35 1.04 -21.07 -7.20
CA LEU A 35 1.16 -20.08 -6.12
C LEU A 35 0.79 -18.67 -6.59
N LEU A 36 1.21 -18.27 -7.79
CA LEU A 36 0.85 -16.99 -8.39
C LEU A 36 -0.65 -16.88 -8.69
N ILE A 37 -1.29 -17.97 -9.16
CA ILE A 37 -2.74 -17.99 -9.37
C ILE A 37 -3.49 -17.85 -8.04
N LEU A 38 -3.06 -18.55 -6.98
CA LEU A 38 -3.64 -18.37 -5.65
C LEU A 38 -3.48 -16.92 -5.14
N LEU A 39 -2.32 -16.33 -5.32
CA LEU A 39 -2.09 -14.92 -4.99
C LEU A 39 -2.99 -13.99 -5.80
N ALA A 40 -3.20 -14.28 -7.09
CA ALA A 40 -4.11 -13.52 -7.94
C ALA A 40 -5.55 -13.58 -7.43
N LEU A 41 -6.02 -14.77 -7.02
CA LEU A 41 -7.36 -14.95 -6.46
C LEU A 41 -7.53 -14.18 -5.13
N ILE A 42 -6.56 -14.26 -4.23
CA ILE A 42 -6.57 -13.49 -2.98
C ILE A 42 -6.64 -11.98 -3.28
N SER A 43 -5.80 -11.50 -4.19
CA SER A 43 -5.79 -10.07 -4.57
C SER A 43 -7.11 -9.64 -5.24
N ALA A 44 -7.71 -10.51 -6.05
CA ALA A 44 -9.02 -10.24 -6.66
C ALA A 44 -10.14 -10.15 -5.61
N VAL A 45 -10.13 -11.04 -4.61
CA VAL A 45 -11.07 -11.00 -3.47
C VAL A 45 -10.87 -9.71 -2.66
N LEU A 46 -9.62 -9.32 -2.38
CA LEU A 46 -9.34 -8.05 -1.69
C LEU A 46 -9.84 -6.84 -2.49
N CYS A 47 -9.64 -6.83 -3.81
CA CYS A 47 -10.19 -5.80 -4.69
C CYS A 47 -11.73 -5.77 -4.60
N TYR A 48 -12.39 -6.92 -4.69
CA TYR A 48 -13.83 -7.03 -4.57
C TYR A 48 -14.34 -6.48 -3.23
N ILE A 49 -13.74 -6.87 -2.11
CA ILE A 49 -14.09 -6.39 -0.77
C ILE A 49 -13.88 -4.87 -0.67
N ALA A 50 -12.79 -4.34 -1.24
CA ALA A 50 -12.49 -2.91 -1.21
C ALA A 50 -13.59 -2.08 -1.90
N PHE A 51 -14.08 -2.50 -3.06
CA PHE A 51 -15.08 -1.74 -3.81
C PHE A 51 -16.53 -2.02 -3.40
N THR A 52 -16.85 -3.22 -2.91
CA THR A 52 -18.24 -3.60 -2.60
C THR A 52 -18.60 -3.39 -1.13
N TRP A 53 -17.65 -3.41 -0.24
CA TRP A 53 -17.91 -3.27 1.19
C TRP A 53 -17.17 -2.08 1.80
N TRP A 54 -15.86 -2.04 1.68
CA TRP A 54 -15.06 -1.03 2.38
C TRP A 54 -15.38 0.39 1.91
N LEU A 55 -15.26 0.66 0.62
CA LEU A 55 -15.52 1.98 0.05
C LEU A 55 -16.96 2.50 0.28
N PRO A 56 -18.03 1.71 0.11
CA PRO A 56 -19.37 2.14 0.48
C PRO A 56 -19.53 2.43 1.96
N SER A 57 -19.00 1.55 2.85
CA SER A 57 -19.13 1.73 4.30
C SER A 57 -18.44 3.00 4.80
N ASP A 58 -17.26 3.33 4.28
CA ASP A 58 -16.55 4.55 4.63
C ASP A 58 -17.28 5.80 4.13
N ARG A 59 -17.84 5.71 2.92
CA ARG A 59 -18.68 6.78 2.35
C ARG A 59 -19.91 7.05 3.21
N ASP A 60 -20.62 6.00 3.60
CA ASP A 60 -21.83 6.14 4.42
C ASP A 60 -21.47 6.65 5.82
N ARG A 61 -20.40 6.13 6.45
CA ARG A 61 -19.90 6.62 7.73
C ARG A 61 -19.54 8.11 7.67
N TYR A 62 -18.86 8.55 6.61
CA TYR A 62 -18.51 9.97 6.43
C TYR A 62 -19.76 10.84 6.23
N ARG A 63 -20.73 10.40 5.43
CA ARG A 63 -22.00 11.12 5.20
C ARG A 63 -22.82 11.25 6.48
N ASP A 64 -22.94 10.16 7.24
CA ASP A 64 -23.63 10.17 8.52
C ASP A 64 -22.98 11.15 9.51
N TYR A 65 -21.64 11.18 9.53
CA TYR A 65 -20.89 12.11 10.38
C TYR A 65 -21.11 13.57 10.00
N VAL A 66 -21.06 13.89 8.70
CA VAL A 66 -21.27 15.27 8.22
C VAL A 66 -22.72 15.72 8.41
N ALA A 67 -23.67 14.80 8.33
CA ALA A 67 -25.09 15.07 8.57
C ALA A 67 -25.47 15.06 10.06
N ALA A 68 -24.55 14.65 10.95
CA ALA A 68 -24.85 14.54 12.37
C ALA A 68 -25.03 15.91 13.03
N GLU A 69 -26.18 16.11 13.68
CA GLU A 69 -26.51 17.32 14.44
C GLU A 69 -26.09 17.19 15.90
N PRO A 70 -25.95 18.32 16.64
CA PRO A 70 -25.74 18.28 18.08
C PRO A 70 -26.83 17.51 18.80
N CYS A 71 -26.46 16.73 19.81
CA CYS A 71 -27.43 15.95 20.57
C CYS A 71 -28.41 16.87 21.32
N PRO A 72 -29.71 16.58 21.27
CA PRO A 72 -30.72 17.31 22.08
C PRO A 72 -30.47 17.08 23.58
N ALA A 73 -30.83 18.06 24.43
CA ALA A 73 -30.57 18.00 25.86
C ALA A 73 -31.16 16.77 26.55
N ARG A 74 -32.23 16.17 26.00
CA ARG A 74 -32.88 14.96 26.52
C ARG A 74 -32.70 13.75 25.58
N ALA A 75 -31.54 13.64 24.93
CA ALA A 75 -31.27 12.53 24.06
C ALA A 75 -31.28 11.18 24.80
N THR A 76 -32.02 10.21 24.29
CA THR A 76 -31.95 8.82 24.76
C THR A 76 -30.62 8.18 24.40
N ALA A 77 -30.26 7.07 25.05
CA ALA A 77 -29.01 6.35 24.74
C ALA A 77 -28.92 5.92 23.26
N GLN A 78 -30.05 5.65 22.62
CA GLN A 78 -30.10 5.30 21.19
C GLN A 78 -29.83 6.53 20.31
N MET A 79 -30.44 7.69 20.61
CA MET A 79 -30.24 8.93 19.85
C MET A 79 -28.80 9.44 19.96
N ARG A 80 -28.11 9.20 21.09
CA ARG A 80 -26.71 9.60 21.30
C ARG A 80 -25.72 8.86 20.40
N LYS A 81 -26.12 7.79 19.74
CA LYS A 81 -25.26 7.10 18.79
C LYS A 81 -25.06 7.89 17.50
N ASP A 82 -26.07 8.60 17.03
CA ASP A 82 -26.07 9.24 15.70
C ASP A 82 -25.98 10.77 15.78
N CYS A 83 -25.94 11.37 16.97
CA CYS A 83 -25.74 12.80 17.16
C CYS A 83 -24.38 13.14 17.76
N LEU A 84 -23.94 14.39 17.60
CA LEU A 84 -22.68 14.89 18.14
C LEU A 84 -22.84 15.30 19.60
N SER A 85 -22.21 14.60 20.52
CA SER A 85 -22.21 14.94 21.94
C SER A 85 -20.92 15.66 22.33
N THR A 86 -21.06 16.68 23.20
CA THR A 86 -19.93 17.46 23.70
C THR A 86 -19.62 17.03 25.12
N TRP A 87 -18.36 16.74 25.41
CA TRP A 87 -17.85 16.30 26.70
C TRP A 87 -16.62 17.09 27.11
N HIS A 88 -16.45 17.28 28.43
CA HIS A 88 -15.27 17.94 28.97
C HIS A 88 -14.36 16.92 29.65
N PHE A 89 -13.11 16.95 29.28
CA PHE A 89 -12.07 16.06 29.80
C PHE A 89 -10.89 16.86 30.34
N THR A 90 -10.11 16.22 31.20
CA THR A 90 -8.81 16.74 31.65
C THR A 90 -7.71 15.89 31.01
N VAL A 91 -6.68 16.55 30.50
CA VAL A 91 -5.50 15.88 29.94
C VAL A 91 -4.66 15.29 31.04
N VAL A 92 -4.43 14.00 31.02
CA VAL A 92 -3.56 13.29 31.99
C VAL A 92 -2.13 13.26 31.50
N LYS A 93 -1.96 13.00 30.18
CA LYS A 93 -0.65 12.85 29.56
C LYS A 93 -0.76 13.03 28.06
N THR A 94 0.25 13.66 27.47
CA THR A 94 0.47 13.69 26.02
C THR A 94 1.70 12.89 25.65
N VAL A 95 1.68 12.23 24.49
CA VAL A 95 2.81 11.50 23.94
C VAL A 95 3.00 11.95 22.50
N ILE A 96 4.11 12.63 22.25
CA ILE A 96 4.54 13.05 20.91
C ILE A 96 5.90 12.42 20.66
N LYS A 97 5.94 11.39 19.82
CA LYS A 97 7.18 10.73 19.39
C LYS A 97 7.35 10.93 17.91
N ASN A 98 8.32 11.73 17.54
CA ASN A 98 8.77 11.93 16.17
C ASN A 98 10.05 11.13 15.97
N GLY A 99 10.03 10.17 15.07
CA GLY A 99 11.25 9.44 14.69
C GLY A 99 11.13 7.92 14.87
N GLY A 100 11.94 7.20 14.12
CA GLY A 100 11.87 5.75 14.00
C GLY A 100 10.93 5.30 12.88
N ARG A 101 10.52 4.03 12.91
CA ARG A 101 9.63 3.45 11.89
C ARG A 101 8.17 3.90 12.02
N THR A 102 7.75 4.39 13.17
CA THR A 102 6.37 4.83 13.45
C THR A 102 6.38 6.03 14.37
N SER A 103 5.72 7.12 13.93
CA SER A 103 5.42 8.25 14.79
C SER A 103 4.21 7.91 15.67
N THR A 104 4.15 8.47 16.88
CA THR A 104 3.05 8.21 17.81
C THR A 104 2.59 9.53 18.43
N TYR A 105 1.32 9.85 18.25
CA TYR A 105 0.69 11.08 18.70
C TYR A 105 -0.57 10.73 19.50
N LYS A 106 -0.52 10.86 20.83
CA LYS A 106 -1.60 10.42 21.72
C LYS A 106 -1.85 11.41 22.85
N ALA A 107 -3.11 11.57 23.22
CA ALA A 107 -3.50 12.22 24.46
C ALA A 107 -4.27 11.23 25.34
N THR A 108 -3.89 11.13 26.60
CA THR A 108 -4.67 10.41 27.61
C THR A 108 -5.59 11.41 28.31
N LEU A 109 -6.88 11.15 28.23
CA LEU A 109 -7.93 12.01 28.79
C LEU A 109 -8.62 11.30 29.94
N LYS A 110 -9.09 12.06 30.91
CA LYS A 110 -9.99 11.57 32.00
C LYS A 110 -11.19 12.50 32.17
N ASP A 111 -12.33 11.94 32.49
CA ASP A 111 -13.45 12.70 32.99
C ASP A 111 -13.33 12.90 34.51
N GLY A 112 -14.23 13.69 35.10
CA GLY A 112 -14.25 13.94 36.56
C GLY A 112 -14.64 12.72 37.39
N HIS A 113 -15.05 11.59 36.83
CA HIS A 113 -15.64 10.45 37.54
C HIS A 113 -14.76 9.22 37.55
N SER A 114 -14.71 8.45 36.48
CA SER A 114 -13.96 7.19 36.44
C SER A 114 -13.49 6.79 35.04
N TRP A 115 -13.90 7.53 34.02
CA TRP A 115 -13.48 7.18 32.64
C TRP A 115 -12.09 7.77 32.35
N GLN A 116 -11.24 6.94 31.81
CA GLN A 116 -9.96 7.31 31.25
C GLN A 116 -9.79 6.61 29.91
N GLY A 117 -9.40 7.37 28.89
CA GLY A 117 -9.19 6.85 27.54
C GLY A 117 -8.02 7.51 26.86
N VAL A 118 -7.55 6.85 25.79
CA VAL A 118 -6.47 7.36 24.94
C VAL A 118 -7.07 7.77 23.60
N VAL A 119 -6.75 8.98 23.15
CA VAL A 119 -7.12 9.51 21.84
C VAL A 119 -5.87 9.54 20.98
N ASP A 120 -5.94 8.91 19.82
CA ASP A 120 -4.87 8.90 18.81
C ASP A 120 -5.06 10.04 17.81
N PHE A 121 -3.94 10.61 17.34
CA PHE A 121 -3.93 11.67 16.32
C PHE A 121 -3.02 11.26 15.16
N GLY A 122 -3.31 11.78 13.96
CA GLY A 122 -2.50 11.54 12.78
C GLY A 122 -1.23 12.38 12.73
N ASP A 123 -1.25 13.54 13.41
CA ASP A 123 -0.15 14.51 13.47
C ASP A 123 -0.09 15.19 14.86
N PRO A 124 1.01 15.87 15.21
CA PRO A 124 1.16 16.51 16.52
C PRO A 124 0.43 17.86 16.62
N GLY A 125 0.09 18.49 15.50
CA GLY A 125 -0.51 19.84 15.49
C GLY A 125 -1.95 19.85 14.97
N PRO A 126 -2.66 20.94 15.13
CA PRO A 126 -2.27 22.18 15.81
C PRO A 126 -2.50 22.19 17.33
N LEU A 127 -3.23 21.21 17.89
CA LEU A 127 -3.66 21.23 19.28
C LEU A 127 -2.76 20.38 20.19
N LEU A 128 -2.45 19.13 19.81
CA LEU A 128 -1.79 18.16 20.69
C LEU A 128 -0.43 18.66 21.22
N GLU A 129 0.35 19.37 20.41
CA GLU A 129 1.64 19.95 20.82
C GLU A 129 1.53 21.10 21.81
N ARG A 130 0.32 21.66 21.98
CA ARG A 130 0.03 22.74 22.92
C ARG A 130 -0.67 22.25 24.20
N LEU A 131 -0.97 20.95 24.27
CA LEU A 131 -1.64 20.37 25.42
C LEU A 131 -0.65 20.03 26.53
N GLU A 132 -0.96 20.51 27.73
CA GLU A 132 -0.24 20.21 28.95
C GLU A 132 -1.06 19.32 29.90
N THR A 133 -0.37 18.61 30.77
CA THR A 133 -1.04 17.82 31.82
C THR A 133 -1.85 18.73 32.74
N GLY A 134 -3.11 18.39 32.93
CA GLY A 134 -4.06 19.18 33.72
C GLY A 134 -4.96 20.09 32.89
N ASP A 135 -4.69 20.25 31.60
CA ASP A 135 -5.52 21.07 30.73
C ASP A 135 -6.95 20.55 30.63
N ARG A 136 -7.90 21.46 30.62
CA ARG A 136 -9.30 21.16 30.31
C ARG A 136 -9.53 21.28 28.82
N VAL A 137 -10.06 20.24 28.23
CA VAL A 137 -10.35 20.16 26.80
C VAL A 137 -11.82 19.80 26.59
N THR A 138 -12.36 20.25 25.47
CA THR A 138 -13.69 19.90 25.02
C THR A 138 -13.58 18.90 23.89
N ALA A 139 -14.22 17.74 24.04
CA ALA A 139 -14.25 16.70 23.05
C ALA A 139 -15.62 16.59 22.39
N THR A 140 -15.66 16.52 21.08
CA THR A 140 -16.84 16.11 20.31
C THR A 140 -16.80 14.59 20.14
N VAL A 141 -17.85 13.92 20.59
CA VAL A 141 -17.97 12.46 20.54
C VAL A 141 -19.08 12.07 19.58
N TRP A 142 -18.80 11.17 18.68
CA TRP A 142 -19.74 10.56 17.73
C TRP A 142 -19.58 9.05 17.72
N ARG A 143 -20.69 8.31 17.82
CA ARG A 143 -20.70 6.83 17.87
C ARG A 143 -19.74 6.23 18.90
N ARG A 144 -19.55 6.90 20.05
CA ARG A 144 -18.65 6.58 21.17
C ARG A 144 -17.17 6.89 20.94
N ASP A 145 -16.78 7.37 19.77
CA ASP A 145 -15.41 7.77 19.46
C ASP A 145 -15.24 9.28 19.62
N ILE A 146 -14.13 9.70 20.19
CA ILE A 146 -13.77 11.12 20.24
C ILE A 146 -13.26 11.51 18.85
N VAL A 147 -14.05 12.28 18.12
CA VAL A 147 -13.74 12.67 16.74
C VAL A 147 -13.00 14.00 16.63
N VAL A 148 -13.28 14.95 17.51
CA VAL A 148 -12.62 16.26 17.55
C VAL A 148 -12.25 16.59 18.99
N LEU A 149 -11.03 17.10 19.20
CA LEU A 149 -10.61 17.71 20.45
C LEU A 149 -10.42 19.21 20.25
N SER A 150 -10.86 20.02 21.22
CA SER A 150 -10.72 21.47 21.15
C SER A 150 -10.32 22.08 22.49
N LYS A 151 -9.49 23.13 22.44
CA LYS A 151 -9.10 23.99 23.59
C LYS A 151 -8.82 25.38 23.06
N ASP A 152 -9.36 26.40 23.74
CA ASP A 152 -9.10 27.81 23.45
C ASP A 152 -9.30 28.22 21.98
N GLY A 153 -10.36 27.65 21.33
CA GLY A 153 -10.68 27.91 19.92
C GLY A 153 -9.86 27.09 18.91
N VAL A 154 -8.80 26.41 19.35
CA VAL A 154 -8.03 25.50 18.47
C VAL A 154 -8.70 24.13 18.44
N ARG A 155 -8.87 23.56 17.26
CA ARG A 155 -9.50 22.25 17.01
C ARG A 155 -8.56 21.32 16.28
N GLN A 156 -8.58 20.05 16.67
CA GLN A 156 -7.85 19.00 15.97
C GLN A 156 -8.69 17.73 15.89
N ASN A 157 -8.73 17.13 14.68
CA ASN A 157 -9.39 15.86 14.48
C ASN A 157 -8.54 14.72 15.04
N SER A 158 -9.19 13.76 15.68
CA SER A 158 -8.55 12.51 16.07
C SER A 158 -8.35 11.57 14.86
N SER A 159 -7.64 10.49 15.04
CA SER A 159 -7.53 9.43 14.03
C SER A 159 -8.85 8.70 13.78
N GLU A 160 -9.80 8.76 14.76
CA GLU A 160 -11.13 8.15 14.68
C GLU A 160 -12.15 9.03 13.93
N ALA A 161 -11.82 10.30 13.66
CA ALA A 161 -12.69 11.18 12.90
C ALA A 161 -12.88 10.64 11.47
N PRO A 162 -14.14 10.42 11.02
CA PRO A 162 -14.40 10.02 9.65
C PRO A 162 -13.84 11.06 8.67
N ARG A 163 -13.09 10.60 7.69
CA ARG A 163 -12.45 11.43 6.66
C ARG A 163 -12.98 11.07 5.29
N ASP A 164 -12.98 12.04 4.39
CA ASP A 164 -13.26 11.80 2.96
C ASP A 164 -11.99 11.27 2.27
N GLU A 165 -11.60 10.04 2.58
CA GLU A 165 -10.43 9.38 1.99
C GLU A 165 -10.80 8.30 0.95
N LEU A 166 -12.00 8.43 0.36
CA LEU A 166 -12.52 7.47 -0.63
C LEU A 166 -11.57 7.28 -1.82
N GLN A 167 -10.83 8.33 -2.21
CA GLN A 167 -9.87 8.29 -3.29
C GLN A 167 -8.70 7.35 -2.98
N MET A 168 -8.22 7.36 -1.73
CA MET A 168 -7.14 6.47 -1.29
C MET A 168 -7.62 5.02 -1.25
N ASN A 169 -8.83 4.78 -0.74
CA ASN A 169 -9.44 3.44 -0.71
C ASN A 169 -9.63 2.89 -2.13
N ALA A 170 -10.08 3.73 -3.07
CA ALA A 170 -10.17 3.38 -4.49
C ALA A 170 -8.79 3.06 -5.10
N ALA A 171 -7.75 3.83 -4.75
CA ALA A 171 -6.38 3.58 -5.21
C ALA A 171 -5.83 2.24 -4.68
N MET A 172 -6.10 1.89 -3.42
CA MET A 172 -5.71 0.60 -2.83
C MET A 172 -6.47 -0.57 -3.46
N GLY A 173 -7.78 -0.42 -3.70
CA GLY A 173 -8.57 -1.41 -4.43
C GLY A 173 -8.06 -1.64 -5.85
N MET A 174 -7.71 -0.56 -6.57
CA MET A 174 -7.12 -0.62 -7.90
C MET A 174 -5.72 -1.27 -7.88
N LEU A 175 -4.90 -1.00 -6.88
CA LEU A 175 -3.61 -1.66 -6.71
C LEU A 175 -3.76 -3.17 -6.53
N ALA A 176 -4.74 -3.61 -5.74
CA ALA A 176 -5.07 -5.02 -5.59
C ALA A 176 -5.52 -5.65 -6.93
N ALA A 177 -6.31 -4.93 -7.74
CA ALA A 177 -6.70 -5.37 -9.09
C ALA A 177 -5.49 -5.55 -10.02
N PHE A 178 -4.55 -4.60 -10.02
CA PHE A 178 -3.33 -4.71 -10.82
C PHE A 178 -2.44 -5.88 -10.38
N PHE A 179 -2.31 -6.12 -9.08
CA PHE A 179 -1.60 -7.29 -8.56
C PHE A 179 -2.29 -8.60 -8.95
N ALA A 180 -3.62 -8.65 -8.90
CA ALA A 180 -4.38 -9.81 -9.34
C ALA A 180 -4.12 -10.10 -10.83
N ALA A 181 -4.23 -9.10 -11.70
CA ALA A 181 -4.01 -9.24 -13.13
C ALA A 181 -2.56 -9.67 -13.45
N GLN A 182 -1.56 -9.08 -12.82
CA GLN A 182 -0.16 -9.42 -12.99
C GLN A 182 0.14 -10.84 -12.51
N ALA A 183 -0.28 -11.19 -11.29
CA ALA A 183 -0.05 -12.52 -10.74
C ALA A 183 -0.75 -13.59 -11.56
N PHE A 184 -1.97 -13.30 -12.05
CA PHE A 184 -2.69 -14.20 -12.96
C PHE A 184 -1.94 -14.40 -14.27
N ALA A 185 -1.54 -13.33 -14.96
CA ALA A 185 -0.82 -13.41 -16.22
C ALA A 185 0.49 -14.20 -16.10
N PHE A 186 1.32 -13.90 -15.08
CA PHE A 186 2.57 -14.61 -14.83
C PHE A 186 2.35 -16.07 -14.40
N GLY A 187 1.31 -16.33 -13.61
CA GLY A 187 0.92 -17.68 -13.18
C GLY A 187 0.45 -18.52 -14.36
N ALA A 188 -0.45 -17.99 -15.19
CA ALA A 188 -0.98 -18.66 -16.38
C ALA A 188 0.12 -19.02 -17.38
N VAL A 189 1.02 -18.08 -17.70
CA VAL A 189 2.15 -18.35 -18.61
C VAL A 189 3.05 -19.45 -18.06
N ARG A 190 3.35 -19.48 -16.78
CA ARG A 190 4.16 -20.54 -16.16
C ARG A 190 3.51 -21.91 -16.15
N LEU A 191 2.19 -21.96 -16.10
CA LEU A 191 1.44 -23.22 -16.16
C LEU A 191 1.36 -23.76 -17.59
N VAL A 192 1.05 -22.88 -18.56
CA VAL A 192 0.85 -23.27 -19.98
C VAL A 192 2.19 -23.53 -20.70
N VAL A 193 3.20 -22.67 -20.48
CA VAL A 193 4.49 -22.73 -21.20
C VAL A 193 5.65 -22.76 -20.22
N PRO A 194 5.84 -23.84 -19.43
CA PRO A 194 6.80 -23.89 -18.31
C PRO A 194 8.28 -23.81 -18.76
N ARG A 195 8.57 -24.04 -20.03
CA ARG A 195 9.94 -24.03 -20.60
C ARG A 195 10.31 -22.72 -21.30
N ALA A 196 9.32 -21.94 -21.77
CA ALA A 196 9.53 -20.74 -22.59
C ALA A 196 8.70 -19.57 -22.07
N TYR A 197 8.76 -19.30 -20.74
CA TYR A 197 8.00 -18.23 -20.09
C TYR A 197 8.67 -16.85 -20.16
N ALA A 198 9.79 -16.70 -20.87
CA ALA A 198 10.32 -15.37 -21.17
C ALA A 198 9.39 -14.65 -22.18
N PRO A 199 9.11 -13.35 -22.03
CA PRO A 199 9.68 -12.37 -21.10
C PRO A 199 9.02 -12.28 -19.73
N PHE A 200 8.01 -13.12 -19.40
CA PHE A 200 7.23 -13.10 -18.15
C PHE A 200 8.05 -13.61 -16.95
N THR A 201 9.23 -13.02 -16.76
CA THR A 201 10.11 -13.25 -15.61
C THR A 201 9.97 -12.12 -14.60
N TRP A 202 10.28 -12.42 -13.33
CA TRP A 202 10.28 -11.39 -12.30
C TRP A 202 11.23 -10.24 -12.64
N ASP A 203 12.42 -10.55 -13.11
CA ASP A 203 13.40 -9.55 -13.54
C ASP A 203 13.66 -9.71 -15.04
N PRO A 204 13.52 -8.68 -15.86
CA PRO A 204 13.24 -7.27 -15.50
C PRO A 204 11.74 -6.88 -15.51
N TYR A 205 10.85 -7.69 -16.12
CA TYR A 205 9.48 -7.27 -16.48
C TYR A 205 8.55 -7.17 -15.26
N GLY A 206 8.49 -8.22 -14.43
CA GLY A 206 7.59 -8.25 -13.27
C GLY A 206 7.87 -7.14 -12.28
N ARG A 207 9.16 -6.89 -11.99
CA ARG A 207 9.57 -5.80 -11.11
C ARG A 207 9.18 -4.42 -11.65
N ARG A 208 9.36 -4.19 -12.94
CA ARG A 208 8.97 -2.91 -13.58
C ARG A 208 7.46 -2.70 -13.53
N LEU A 209 6.66 -3.73 -13.85
CA LEU A 209 5.21 -3.67 -13.76
C LEU A 209 4.74 -3.39 -12.33
N LEU A 210 5.35 -4.03 -11.33
CA LEU A 210 5.03 -3.80 -9.92
C LEU A 210 5.23 -2.34 -9.53
N PHE A 211 6.41 -1.78 -9.80
CA PHE A 211 6.70 -0.37 -9.49
C PHE A 211 5.81 0.59 -10.28
N THR A 212 5.50 0.27 -11.53
CA THR A 212 4.58 1.09 -12.34
C THR A 212 3.17 1.05 -11.76
N SER A 213 2.68 -0.10 -11.32
CA SER A 213 1.36 -0.21 -10.67
C SER A 213 1.29 0.65 -9.41
N ILE A 214 2.33 0.59 -8.55
CA ILE A 214 2.43 1.41 -7.36
C ILE A 214 2.48 2.90 -7.74
N ALA A 215 3.34 3.27 -8.70
CA ALA A 215 3.49 4.65 -9.12
C ALA A 215 2.19 5.22 -9.73
N VAL A 216 1.46 4.45 -10.53
CA VAL A 216 0.17 4.86 -11.09
C VAL A 216 -0.88 5.03 -9.99
N CYS A 217 -1.01 4.05 -9.07
CA CYS A 217 -2.01 4.11 -8.01
C CYS A 217 -1.78 5.29 -7.07
N PHE A 218 -0.57 5.49 -6.60
CA PHE A 218 -0.24 6.62 -5.71
C PHE A 218 -0.12 7.94 -6.46
N GLY A 219 0.39 7.94 -7.70
CA GLY A 219 0.49 9.13 -8.54
C GLY A 219 -0.85 9.70 -8.97
N VAL A 220 -1.91 8.89 -9.00
CA VAL A 220 -3.29 9.35 -9.26
C VAL A 220 -4.04 9.55 -7.94
N GLY A 221 -3.90 8.62 -6.99
CA GLY A 221 -4.65 8.63 -5.73
C GLY A 221 -4.30 9.81 -4.83
N LEU A 222 -3.01 10.10 -4.60
CA LEU A 222 -2.58 11.21 -3.73
C LEU A 222 -3.04 12.58 -4.24
N PRO A 223 -2.81 12.96 -5.52
CA PRO A 223 -3.35 14.21 -6.04
C PRO A 223 -4.88 14.27 -5.97
N ALA A 224 -5.57 13.13 -6.19
CA ALA A 224 -7.03 13.07 -6.09
C ALA A 224 -7.52 13.43 -4.68
N VAL A 225 -6.83 12.95 -3.64
CA VAL A 225 -7.12 13.31 -2.24
C VAL A 225 -6.86 14.80 -1.99
N TRP A 226 -5.73 15.33 -2.44
CA TRP A 226 -5.36 16.74 -2.19
C TRP A 226 -6.25 17.75 -2.88
N ILE A 227 -6.72 17.42 -4.10
CA ILE A 227 -7.60 18.29 -4.90
C ILE A 227 -9.07 18.09 -4.51
N GLY A 228 -9.41 16.98 -3.82
CA GLY A 228 -10.80 16.64 -3.42
C GLY A 228 -11.68 16.22 -4.60
N ILE A 229 -11.09 15.60 -5.63
CA ILE A 229 -11.87 15.13 -6.80
C ILE A 229 -12.59 13.80 -6.49
N PRO A 230 -13.70 13.49 -7.13
CA PRO A 230 -14.49 12.29 -6.86
C PRO A 230 -13.67 11.01 -6.99
N TRP A 231 -13.87 10.03 -6.10
CA TRP A 231 -13.11 8.78 -6.02
C TRP A 231 -13.10 7.95 -7.32
N TRP A 232 -14.16 8.02 -8.13
CA TRP A 232 -14.28 7.28 -9.40
C TRP A 232 -13.27 7.77 -10.47
N THR A 233 -12.70 8.96 -10.31
CA THR A 233 -11.64 9.48 -11.20
C THR A 233 -10.36 8.69 -11.06
N VAL A 234 -10.11 8.10 -9.89
CA VAL A 234 -8.91 7.29 -9.63
C VAL A 234 -8.87 6.07 -10.56
N PRO A 235 -9.88 5.18 -10.61
CA PRO A 235 -9.87 4.09 -11.58
C PRO A 235 -10.01 4.58 -13.03
N ALA A 236 -10.74 5.67 -13.29
CA ALA A 236 -10.92 6.21 -14.63
C ALA A 236 -9.61 6.68 -15.27
N LEU A 237 -8.67 7.21 -14.48
CA LEU A 237 -7.34 7.64 -14.94
C LEU A 237 -6.30 6.53 -14.79
N GLY A 238 -6.37 5.75 -13.73
CA GLY A 238 -5.39 4.73 -13.42
C GLY A 238 -5.40 3.53 -14.37
N LEU A 239 -6.59 3.10 -14.81
CA LEU A 239 -6.70 1.98 -15.76
C LEU A 239 -6.07 2.30 -17.13
N PRO A 240 -6.41 3.42 -17.80
CA PRO A 240 -5.75 3.75 -19.07
C PRO A 240 -4.26 4.04 -18.90
N ALA A 241 -3.83 4.69 -17.80
CA ALA A 241 -2.42 4.93 -17.53
C ALA A 241 -1.64 3.62 -17.42
N MET A 242 -2.18 2.62 -16.72
CA MET A 242 -1.55 1.31 -16.60
C MET A 242 -1.56 0.55 -17.93
N ALA A 243 -2.64 0.61 -18.71
CA ALA A 243 -2.73 0.03 -20.05
C ALA A 243 -1.67 0.64 -20.99
N CYS A 244 -1.55 1.96 -21.04
CA CYS A 244 -0.50 2.64 -21.81
C CYS A 244 0.91 2.22 -21.36
N ALA A 245 1.16 2.16 -20.05
CA ALA A 245 2.46 1.75 -19.52
C ALA A 245 2.82 0.32 -19.93
N THR A 246 1.89 -0.62 -19.87
CA THR A 246 2.12 -2.00 -20.28
C THR A 246 2.42 -2.13 -21.77
N VAL A 247 1.66 -1.43 -22.62
CA VAL A 247 1.88 -1.41 -24.08
C VAL A 247 3.24 -0.80 -24.42
N LEU A 248 3.63 0.29 -23.78
CA LEU A 248 4.93 0.95 -24.02
C LEU A 248 6.13 0.13 -23.52
N MET A 249 5.95 -0.68 -22.49
CA MET A 249 7.02 -1.52 -21.93
C MET A 249 7.25 -2.79 -22.75
N TYR A 250 6.22 -3.37 -23.33
CA TYR A 250 6.29 -4.67 -24.01
C TYR A 250 7.28 -4.69 -25.18
N PRO A 251 7.25 -3.81 -26.19
CA PRO A 251 8.16 -3.85 -27.33
C PRO A 251 9.61 -3.50 -26.98
N ARG A 252 9.85 -2.73 -25.92
CA ARG A 252 11.21 -2.43 -25.46
C ARG A 252 11.91 -3.66 -24.88
N LEU A 253 11.16 -4.58 -24.34
CA LEU A 253 11.68 -5.83 -23.75
C LEU A 253 12.01 -6.88 -24.81
N GLU A 254 11.23 -6.99 -25.88
CA GLU A 254 11.53 -7.87 -27.01
C GLU A 254 12.85 -7.47 -27.68
N ARG A 255 13.10 -6.17 -27.88
CA ARG A 255 14.36 -5.67 -28.45
C ARG A 255 15.56 -5.96 -27.55
N THR A 256 15.41 -5.90 -26.24
CA THR A 256 16.49 -6.16 -25.27
C THR A 256 16.82 -7.66 -25.20
N THR A 257 15.82 -8.54 -25.28
CA THR A 257 16.04 -10.00 -25.31
C THR A 257 16.66 -10.45 -26.63
N ALA A 258 16.17 -9.95 -27.76
CA ALA A 258 16.72 -10.25 -29.08
C ALA A 258 18.18 -9.77 -29.22
N GLY A 259 18.52 -8.58 -28.75
CA GLY A 259 19.89 -8.06 -28.75
C GLY A 259 20.85 -8.88 -27.87
N ARG A 260 20.36 -9.45 -26.78
CA ARG A 260 21.15 -10.29 -25.87
C ARG A 260 21.45 -11.68 -26.47
N GLU A 261 20.53 -12.26 -27.24
CA GLU A 261 20.73 -13.53 -27.94
C GLU A 261 21.71 -13.39 -29.10
N VAL A 262 21.62 -12.30 -29.86
CA VAL A 262 22.57 -12.00 -30.96
C VAL A 262 23.98 -11.75 -30.43
N GLY A 263 24.11 -11.05 -29.29
CA GLY A 263 25.41 -10.82 -28.63
C GLY A 263 26.03 -12.08 -28.04
N ALA A 264 25.22 -13.04 -27.59
CA ALA A 264 25.69 -14.33 -27.08
C ALA A 264 26.19 -15.25 -28.21
N ARG A 265 25.52 -15.27 -29.37
CA ARG A 265 25.94 -16.05 -30.55
C ARG A 265 27.24 -15.53 -31.18
N ARG A 266 27.56 -14.23 -31.05
CA ARG A 266 28.82 -13.65 -31.55
C ARG A 266 30.05 -13.96 -30.67
N LYS A 267 29.86 -14.46 -29.46
CA LYS A 267 30.96 -14.77 -28.51
C LYS A 267 31.33 -16.27 -28.44
N THR A 268 30.73 -17.11 -29.26
CA THR A 268 31.16 -18.51 -29.45
C THR A 268 31.96 -18.56 -30.73
N PRO A 269 33.31 -18.68 -30.63
CA PRO A 269 34.18 -18.94 -31.80
C PRO A 269 33.98 -20.37 -32.33
#